data_a2c17cb3d7ab980b1241c0f0fba099bd
#
_entry.id   a2c17cb3d7ab980b1241c0f0fba099bd
#
_cell.length_a   1.000
_cell.length_b   1.000
_cell.length_c   1.000
_cell.angle_alpha   90.00
_cell.angle_beta   90.00
_cell.angle_gamma   90.00
#
_symmetry.space_group_name_H-M   'P 1'
#
loop_
_entity.id
_entity.type
_entity.pdbx_description
1 polymer ?
#
loop_
_entity_poly.entity_id
_entity_poly.type
_entity_poly.pdbx_seq_one_letter_code
_entity_poly.pdbx_strand_id
1 'polypeptide(L)'
;MFPRLTRFRTLGAFCAALMALSMLSVAVSAQTDFETEIAVEGGKWAKYYEQADLEGLMTLYVDDAIVALHGQPALFGIAAIREYFSTRIGKAESVFELDYELRETHGDIAYIISKYWLKATDNETGVVYKDAGRSLLVYKKQDGQWKIAADIDQATPDVAWPAPSGLN
;
A
#
# COMPACT_ATOMS: atom_id res chain seq x y z
N MET A 1 -55.36 50.81 23.11
CA MET A 1 -53.96 51.17 22.71
C MET A 1 -53.19 49.87 22.67
N PHE A 2 -52.84 49.39 21.48
CA PHE A 2 -52.41 48.01 21.25
C PHE A 2 -50.88 47.84 21.46
N PRO A 3 -50.37 46.72 22.02
CA PRO A 3 -48.98 46.39 21.99
C PRO A 3 -48.61 45.62 20.71
N ARG A 4 -47.50 46.01 20.10
CA ARG A 4 -46.88 45.37 18.94
C ARG A 4 -46.15 44.08 19.32
N LEU A 5 -46.51 42.99 18.62
CA LEU A 5 -45.76 41.73 18.55
C LEU A 5 -44.41 41.94 17.82
N THR A 6 -43.33 41.45 18.40
CA THR A 6 -42.07 41.19 17.71
C THR A 6 -41.81 39.69 17.75
N ARG A 7 -42.10 39.03 16.65
CA ARG A 7 -41.56 37.70 16.34
C ARG A 7 -40.60 37.87 15.16
N PHE A 8 -39.40 37.40 15.28
CA PHE A 8 -38.58 36.81 14.22
C PHE A 8 -37.12 36.69 14.69
N ARG A 9 -36.72 35.55 15.28
CA ARG A 9 -35.32 35.12 15.35
C ARG A 9 -35.25 33.67 15.78
N THR A 10 -35.51 32.69 14.87
CA THR A 10 -35.14 31.28 15.07
C THR A 10 -35.04 30.49 13.76
N LEU A 11 -34.62 31.10 12.66
CA LEU A 11 -34.45 30.34 11.41
C LEU A 11 -32.99 30.14 10.96
N GLY A 12 -32.04 30.78 11.68
CA GLY A 12 -30.63 30.74 11.27
C GLY A 12 -29.79 29.56 11.83
N ALA A 13 -30.21 28.90 12.88
CA ALA A 13 -29.42 27.91 13.57
C ALA A 13 -29.54 26.47 13.01
N PHE A 14 -30.62 26.18 12.29
CA PHE A 14 -30.86 24.84 11.76
C PHE A 14 -30.09 24.53 10.44
N CYS A 15 -29.83 25.55 9.63
CA CYS A 15 -29.10 25.34 8.36
C CYS A 15 -27.60 25.14 8.56
N ALA A 16 -26.98 25.70 9.60
CA ALA A 16 -25.55 25.52 9.84
C ALA A 16 -25.21 24.11 10.35
N ALA A 17 -26.11 23.50 11.12
CA ALA A 17 -25.90 22.14 11.63
C ALA A 17 -26.02 21.06 10.53
N LEU A 18 -26.88 21.25 9.53
CA LEU A 18 -27.02 20.31 8.39
C LEU A 18 -25.82 20.38 7.44
N MET A 19 -25.22 21.58 7.23
CA MET A 19 -24.03 21.69 6.39
C MET A 19 -22.78 21.06 7.03
N ALA A 20 -22.62 21.15 8.35
CA ALA A 20 -21.50 20.53 9.05
C ALA A 20 -21.57 19.00 9.02
N LEU A 21 -22.78 18.41 9.07
CA LEU A 21 -22.96 16.97 9.02
C LEU A 21 -22.72 16.39 7.60
N SER A 22 -23.02 17.16 6.54
CA SER A 22 -22.75 16.73 5.17
C SER A 22 -21.26 16.77 4.81
N MET A 23 -20.49 17.71 5.37
CA MET A 23 -19.04 17.75 5.15
C MET A 23 -18.29 16.62 5.86
N LEU A 24 -18.77 16.18 7.03
CA LEU A 24 -18.16 15.07 7.76
C LEU A 24 -18.37 13.73 7.02
N SER A 25 -19.53 13.51 6.42
CA SER A 25 -19.82 12.30 5.65
C SER A 25 -19.01 12.20 4.35
N VAL A 26 -18.75 13.31 3.68
CA VAL A 26 -17.91 13.34 2.47
C VAL A 26 -16.44 13.07 2.80
N ALA A 27 -15.93 13.59 3.91
CA ALA A 27 -14.56 13.34 4.33
C ALA A 27 -14.32 11.86 4.70
N VAL A 28 -15.27 11.22 5.38
CA VAL A 28 -15.18 9.80 5.76
C VAL A 28 -15.27 8.89 4.52
N SER A 29 -16.12 9.19 3.55
CA SER A 29 -16.19 8.39 2.31
C SER A 29 -14.94 8.54 1.45
N ALA A 30 -14.38 9.74 1.35
CA ALA A 30 -13.14 9.98 0.63
C ALA A 30 -11.96 9.21 1.26
N GLN A 31 -11.85 9.17 2.58
CA GLN A 31 -10.80 8.42 3.28
C GLN A 31 -10.89 6.91 2.99
N THR A 32 -12.08 6.32 3.03
CA THR A 32 -12.30 4.89 2.73
C THR A 32 -12.00 4.55 1.28
N ASP A 33 -12.31 5.43 0.34
CA ASP A 33 -12.01 5.24 -1.07
C ASP A 33 -10.48 5.23 -1.32
N PHE A 34 -9.73 6.15 -0.70
CA PHE A 34 -8.27 6.19 -0.79
C PHE A 34 -7.58 4.99 -0.14
N GLU A 35 -8.05 4.54 1.02
CA GLU A 35 -7.51 3.34 1.68
C GLU A 35 -7.70 2.09 0.83
N THR A 36 -8.82 1.99 0.11
CA THR A 36 -9.09 0.91 -0.84
C THR A 36 -8.20 1.03 -2.07
N GLU A 37 -8.01 2.23 -2.62
CA GLU A 37 -7.13 2.49 -3.77
C GLU A 37 -5.69 2.03 -3.46
N ILE A 38 -5.14 2.45 -2.33
CA ILE A 38 -3.79 2.08 -1.90
C ILE A 38 -3.64 0.58 -1.59
N ALA A 39 -4.68 -0.08 -1.07
CA ALA A 39 -4.65 -1.52 -0.86
C ALA A 39 -4.53 -2.29 -2.19
N VAL A 40 -5.22 -1.82 -3.24
CA VAL A 40 -5.10 -2.40 -4.59
C VAL A 40 -3.70 -2.21 -5.14
N GLU A 41 -3.07 -1.05 -4.94
CA GLU A 41 -1.69 -0.80 -5.38
C GLU A 41 -0.70 -1.74 -4.69
N GLY A 42 -0.83 -1.96 -3.36
CA GLY A 42 0.02 -2.88 -2.62
C GLY A 42 -0.02 -4.32 -3.16
N GLY A 43 -1.21 -4.78 -3.55
CA GLY A 43 -1.37 -6.11 -4.15
C GLY A 43 -0.76 -6.28 -5.55
N LYS A 44 -0.57 -5.19 -6.30
CA LYS A 44 0.00 -5.25 -7.66
C LYS A 44 1.43 -5.75 -7.65
N TRP A 45 2.23 -5.37 -6.64
CA TRP A 45 3.63 -5.78 -6.55
C TRP A 45 3.76 -7.31 -6.46
N ALA A 46 3.08 -7.94 -5.50
CA ALA A 46 3.09 -9.39 -5.35
C ALA A 46 2.60 -10.09 -6.64
N LYS A 47 1.52 -9.58 -7.23
CA LYS A 47 0.96 -10.12 -8.47
C LYS A 47 1.97 -10.11 -9.62
N TYR A 48 2.65 -8.98 -9.90
CA TYR A 48 3.63 -8.92 -11.00
C TYR A 48 4.83 -9.81 -10.73
N TYR A 49 5.27 -9.87 -9.47
CA TYR A 49 6.38 -10.76 -9.09
C TYR A 49 6.02 -12.24 -9.29
N GLU A 50 4.86 -12.68 -8.81
CA GLU A 50 4.36 -14.05 -8.97
C GLU A 50 4.16 -14.43 -10.45
N GLN A 51 3.73 -13.48 -11.28
CA GLN A 51 3.56 -13.67 -12.71
C GLN A 51 4.86 -13.60 -13.52
N ALA A 52 5.98 -13.36 -12.87
CA ALA A 52 7.28 -13.10 -13.50
C ALA A 52 7.26 -11.93 -14.51
N ASP A 53 6.39 -10.93 -14.26
CA ASP A 53 6.25 -9.73 -15.09
C ASP A 53 7.18 -8.62 -14.60
N LEU A 54 8.44 -8.65 -15.05
CA LEU A 54 9.43 -7.63 -14.70
C LEU A 54 9.02 -6.24 -15.19
N GLU A 55 8.46 -6.13 -16.40
CA GLU A 55 8.08 -4.84 -16.94
C GLU A 55 6.91 -4.24 -16.17
N GLY A 56 5.90 -5.04 -15.86
CA GLY A 56 4.81 -4.63 -14.98
C GLY A 56 5.31 -4.18 -13.60
N LEU A 57 6.22 -4.94 -13.00
CA LEU A 57 6.82 -4.60 -11.71
C LEU A 57 7.55 -3.24 -11.75
N MET A 58 8.32 -2.97 -12.81
CA MET A 58 9.04 -1.70 -12.96
C MET A 58 8.11 -0.50 -13.13
N THR A 59 6.90 -0.67 -13.65
CA THR A 59 5.92 0.42 -13.77
C THR A 59 5.44 0.95 -12.41
N LEU A 60 5.60 0.14 -11.35
CA LEU A 60 5.15 0.49 -10.01
C LEU A 60 6.07 1.49 -9.30
N TYR A 61 7.32 1.63 -9.73
CA TYR A 61 8.32 2.47 -9.06
C TYR A 61 8.46 3.85 -9.72
N VAL A 62 8.84 4.85 -8.92
CA VAL A 62 9.36 6.12 -9.45
C VAL A 62 10.81 5.91 -9.89
N ASP A 63 11.31 6.80 -10.78
CA ASP A 63 12.67 6.67 -11.35
C ASP A 63 13.79 6.73 -10.29
N ASP A 64 13.59 7.51 -9.22
CA ASP A 64 14.52 7.70 -8.11
C ASP A 64 14.18 6.87 -6.86
N ALA A 65 13.40 5.80 -7.01
CA ALA A 65 13.00 4.94 -5.90
C ALA A 65 14.18 4.33 -5.14
N ILE A 66 13.96 4.07 -3.86
CA ILE A 66 14.91 3.36 -2.99
C ILE A 66 14.27 2.04 -2.57
N VAL A 67 15.01 0.93 -2.78
CA VAL A 67 14.61 -0.40 -2.32
C VAL A 67 15.67 -0.94 -1.37
N ALA A 68 15.27 -1.29 -0.15
CA ALA A 68 16.15 -1.79 0.90
C ALA A 68 15.59 -3.10 1.47
N LEU A 69 15.92 -4.21 0.82
CA LEU A 69 15.46 -5.53 1.19
C LEU A 69 16.33 -6.15 2.28
N HIS A 70 15.72 -6.97 3.13
CA HIS A 70 16.40 -7.65 4.22
C HIS A 70 17.66 -8.40 3.74
N GLY A 71 18.78 -8.15 4.43
CA GLY A 71 20.03 -8.83 4.13
C GLY A 71 20.71 -8.43 2.81
N GLN A 72 20.23 -7.38 2.13
CA GLN A 72 20.78 -6.88 0.87
C GLN A 72 21.23 -5.43 0.99
N PRO A 73 22.25 -4.99 0.22
CA PRO A 73 22.52 -3.58 0.04
C PRO A 73 21.32 -2.85 -0.56
N ALA A 74 21.11 -1.60 -0.15
CA ALA A 74 20.05 -0.78 -0.72
C ALA A 74 20.29 -0.49 -2.21
N LEU A 75 19.24 -0.50 -2.99
CA LEU A 75 19.20 -0.20 -4.42
C LEU A 75 18.68 1.22 -4.62
N PHE A 76 19.36 2.00 -5.44
CA PHE A 76 19.03 3.40 -5.69
C PHE A 76 18.67 3.61 -7.17
N GLY A 77 17.43 4.00 -7.43
CA GLY A 77 16.88 4.28 -8.74
C GLY A 77 16.48 3.05 -9.54
N ILE A 78 15.60 3.27 -10.52
CA ILE A 78 14.92 2.22 -11.28
C ILE A 78 15.89 1.28 -12.02
N ALA A 79 17.06 1.78 -12.46
CA ALA A 79 18.04 0.95 -13.16
C ALA A 79 18.62 -0.15 -12.25
N ALA A 80 19.04 0.21 -11.02
CA ALA A 80 19.56 -0.76 -10.05
C ALA A 80 18.47 -1.74 -9.59
N ILE A 81 17.24 -1.25 -9.40
CA ILE A 81 16.08 -2.07 -9.04
C ILE A 81 15.79 -3.08 -10.14
N ARG A 82 15.76 -2.66 -11.41
CA ARG A 82 15.56 -3.53 -12.57
C ARG A 82 16.65 -4.60 -12.66
N GLU A 83 17.91 -4.21 -12.53
CA GLU A 83 19.04 -5.15 -12.57
C GLU A 83 18.88 -6.23 -11.50
N TYR A 84 18.56 -5.83 -10.27
CA TYR A 84 18.35 -6.78 -9.16
C TYR A 84 17.22 -7.77 -9.44
N PHE A 85 16.03 -7.29 -9.84
CA PHE A 85 14.89 -8.17 -10.08
C PHE A 85 15.02 -8.99 -11.36
N SER A 86 15.70 -8.50 -12.39
CA SER A 86 15.92 -9.26 -13.65
C SER A 86 16.64 -10.59 -13.45
N THR A 87 17.47 -10.70 -12.42
CA THR A 87 18.20 -11.92 -12.09
C THR A 87 17.43 -12.91 -11.22
N ARG A 88 16.27 -12.51 -10.69
CA ARG A 88 15.48 -13.26 -9.68
C ARG A 88 14.08 -13.62 -10.16
N ILE A 89 13.40 -12.68 -10.80
CA ILE A 89 12.02 -12.86 -11.25
C ILE A 89 11.95 -14.00 -12.28
N GLY A 90 10.98 -14.90 -12.11
CA GLY A 90 10.81 -16.08 -12.96
C GLY A 90 11.79 -17.24 -12.71
N LYS A 91 12.73 -17.12 -11.74
CA LYS A 91 13.62 -18.22 -11.34
C LYS A 91 12.98 -19.20 -10.36
N ALA A 92 11.95 -18.76 -9.67
CA ALA A 92 11.18 -19.56 -8.73
C ALA A 92 9.69 -19.33 -8.94
N GLU A 93 8.88 -20.37 -8.71
CA GLU A 93 7.44 -20.19 -8.48
C GLU A 93 7.27 -19.57 -7.10
N SER A 94 6.78 -18.33 -7.05
CA SER A 94 6.67 -17.55 -5.84
C SER A 94 5.21 -17.28 -5.50
N VAL A 95 4.87 -17.39 -4.22
CA VAL A 95 3.54 -17.06 -3.69
C VAL A 95 3.72 -16.17 -2.47
N PHE A 96 2.96 -15.07 -2.43
CA PHE A 96 2.93 -14.14 -1.32
C PHE A 96 1.59 -14.21 -0.59
N GLU A 97 1.66 -14.12 0.73
CA GLU A 97 0.54 -13.76 1.59
C GLU A 97 0.86 -12.43 2.25
N LEU A 98 -0.08 -11.49 2.20
CA LEU A 98 0.06 -10.16 2.76
C LEU A 98 -1.06 -9.91 3.78
N ASP A 99 -0.68 -9.36 4.94
CA ASP A 99 -1.60 -8.89 5.98
C ASP A 99 -1.30 -7.41 6.25
N TYR A 100 -2.23 -6.52 5.89
CA TYR A 100 -2.05 -5.08 5.98
C TYR A 100 -2.30 -4.59 7.41
N GLU A 101 -1.26 -4.10 8.09
CA GLU A 101 -1.35 -3.55 9.44
C GLU A 101 -1.73 -2.06 9.44
N LEU A 102 -1.26 -1.31 8.45
CA LEU A 102 -1.52 0.12 8.37
C LEU A 102 -1.52 0.59 6.91
N ARG A 103 -2.46 1.46 6.57
CA ARG A 103 -2.58 2.13 5.28
C ARG A 103 -3.02 3.55 5.51
N GLU A 104 -2.23 4.52 5.10
CA GLU A 104 -2.56 5.92 5.25
C GLU A 104 -2.22 6.71 4.00
N THR A 105 -2.99 7.76 3.75
CA THR A 105 -2.83 8.67 2.62
C THR A 105 -2.86 10.10 3.08
N HIS A 106 -1.88 10.89 2.66
CA HIS A 106 -1.72 12.30 2.99
C HIS A 106 -1.43 13.10 1.70
N GLY A 107 -2.49 13.56 1.03
CA GLY A 107 -2.38 14.22 -0.27
C GLY A 107 -1.77 13.28 -1.32
N ASP A 108 -0.61 13.64 -1.88
CA ASP A 108 0.08 12.87 -2.91
C ASP A 108 1.11 11.86 -2.34
N ILE A 109 1.09 11.64 -1.04
CA ILE A 109 1.91 10.64 -0.35
C ILE A 109 1.00 9.62 0.33
N ALA A 110 1.34 8.35 0.21
CA ALA A 110 0.70 7.28 0.96
C ALA A 110 1.75 6.29 1.46
N TYR A 111 1.39 5.50 2.47
CA TYR A 111 2.23 4.41 2.92
C TYR A 111 1.42 3.21 3.38
N ILE A 112 2.03 2.05 3.22
CA ILE A 112 1.49 0.76 3.65
C ILE A 112 2.53 0.09 4.55
N ILE A 113 2.09 -0.40 5.70
CA ILE A 113 2.83 -1.38 6.49
C ILE A 113 2.08 -2.70 6.42
N SER A 114 2.77 -3.75 6.01
CA SER A 114 2.20 -5.09 5.94
C SER A 114 3.15 -6.14 6.48
N LYS A 115 2.58 -7.20 7.06
CA LYS A 115 3.28 -8.46 7.21
C LYS A 115 3.30 -9.17 5.85
N TYR A 116 4.37 -9.89 5.59
CA TYR A 116 4.45 -10.76 4.43
C TYR A 116 4.94 -12.16 4.80
N TRP A 117 4.48 -13.13 4.03
CA TRP A 117 5.02 -14.48 3.97
C TRP A 117 5.27 -14.81 2.52
N LEU A 118 6.51 -15.15 2.20
CA LEU A 118 6.95 -15.56 0.87
C LEU A 118 7.31 -17.04 0.90
N LYS A 119 6.72 -17.81 0.00
CA LYS A 119 7.19 -19.13 -0.38
C LYS A 119 7.66 -19.08 -1.81
N ALA A 120 8.89 -19.51 -2.06
CA ALA A 120 9.47 -19.58 -3.39
C ALA A 120 10.03 -20.99 -3.63
N THR A 121 9.62 -21.64 -4.72
CA THR A 121 10.12 -22.95 -5.14
C THR A 121 10.99 -22.74 -6.37
N ASP A 122 12.28 -23.00 -6.25
CA ASP A 122 13.25 -22.86 -7.33
C ASP A 122 12.88 -23.79 -8.50
N ASN A 123 12.80 -23.23 -9.70
CA ASN A 123 12.29 -23.94 -10.89
C ASN A 123 13.24 -25.01 -11.41
N GLU A 124 14.55 -24.92 -11.10
CA GLU A 124 15.56 -25.86 -11.58
C GLU A 124 15.80 -27.00 -10.57
N THR A 125 15.85 -26.66 -9.28
CA THR A 125 16.25 -27.58 -8.21
C THR A 125 15.09 -28.12 -7.40
N GLY A 126 13.92 -27.47 -7.44
CA GLY A 126 12.76 -27.76 -6.59
C GLY A 126 12.97 -27.40 -5.11
N VAL A 127 14.06 -26.70 -4.77
CA VAL A 127 14.32 -26.27 -3.41
C VAL A 127 13.31 -25.20 -3.02
N VAL A 128 12.72 -25.37 -1.82
CA VAL A 128 11.73 -24.42 -1.27
C VAL A 128 12.42 -23.46 -0.29
N TYR A 129 12.26 -22.19 -0.57
CA TYR A 129 12.65 -21.08 0.31
C TYR A 129 11.41 -20.47 0.94
N LYS A 130 11.51 -20.11 2.22
CA LYS A 130 10.47 -19.42 2.97
C LYS A 130 11.07 -18.22 3.66
N ASP A 131 10.41 -17.07 3.53
CA ASP A 131 10.76 -15.82 4.20
C ASP A 131 9.51 -15.18 4.78
N ALA A 132 9.65 -14.39 5.84
CA ALA A 132 8.56 -13.68 6.47
C ALA A 132 9.08 -12.46 7.23
N GLY A 133 8.26 -11.41 7.26
CA GLY A 133 8.63 -10.18 7.95
C GLY A 133 7.61 -9.08 7.74
N ARG A 134 8.08 -7.84 7.85
CA ARG A 134 7.29 -6.64 7.57
C ARG A 134 7.89 -5.85 6.44
N SER A 135 7.04 -5.24 5.64
CA SER A 135 7.41 -4.28 4.62
C SER A 135 6.78 -2.92 4.90
N LEU A 136 7.49 -1.85 4.54
CA LEU A 136 7.01 -0.49 4.46
C LEU A 136 7.13 -0.03 3.01
N LEU A 137 6.00 0.18 2.35
CA LEU A 137 5.93 0.81 1.04
C LEU A 137 5.49 2.26 1.19
N VAL A 138 6.29 3.19 0.66
CA VAL A 138 5.95 4.60 0.57
C VAL A 138 5.65 4.93 -0.89
N TYR A 139 4.48 5.50 -1.13
CA TYR A 139 4.00 5.87 -2.46
C TYR A 139 4.01 7.38 -2.65
N LYS A 140 4.26 7.80 -3.89
CA LYS A 140 4.00 9.16 -4.39
C LYS A 140 2.98 9.08 -5.53
N LYS A 141 2.05 10.03 -5.56
CA LYS A 141 1.12 10.17 -6.69
C LYS A 141 1.80 10.99 -7.79
N GLN A 142 1.96 10.42 -8.96
CA GLN A 142 2.51 11.06 -10.16
C GLN A 142 1.54 10.88 -11.32
N ASP A 143 1.13 11.95 -11.96
CA ASP A 143 0.17 11.93 -13.08
C ASP A 143 -1.10 11.12 -12.78
N GLY A 144 -1.60 11.25 -11.55
CA GLY A 144 -2.79 10.55 -11.06
C GLY A 144 -2.56 9.08 -10.68
N GLN A 145 -1.34 8.55 -10.80
CA GLN A 145 -1.00 7.16 -10.47
C GLN A 145 -0.12 7.09 -9.23
N TRP A 146 -0.39 6.12 -8.35
CA TRP A 146 0.45 5.82 -7.21
C TRP A 146 1.67 5.01 -7.64
N LYS A 147 2.88 5.48 -7.27
CA LYS A 147 4.15 4.82 -7.56
C LYS A 147 4.98 4.69 -6.31
N ILE A 148 5.68 3.57 -6.16
CA ILE A 148 6.53 3.28 -5.01
C ILE A 148 7.78 4.17 -5.07
N ALA A 149 7.97 4.98 -4.03
CA ALA A 149 9.14 5.82 -3.85
C ALA A 149 10.15 5.19 -2.88
N ALA A 150 9.68 4.40 -1.92
CA ALA A 150 10.53 3.59 -1.06
C ALA A 150 9.87 2.24 -0.78
N ASP A 151 10.68 1.19 -0.75
CA ASP A 151 10.29 -0.17 -0.43
C ASP A 151 11.34 -0.73 0.53
N ILE A 152 10.94 -0.94 1.77
CA ILE A 152 11.83 -1.42 2.83
C ILE A 152 11.19 -2.64 3.47
N ASP A 153 11.92 -3.73 3.53
CA ASP A 153 11.49 -4.89 4.27
C ASP A 153 12.52 -5.33 5.33
N GLN A 154 12.04 -6.08 6.31
CA GLN A 154 12.87 -6.70 7.32
C GLN A 154 12.21 -7.93 7.92
N ALA A 155 13.00 -8.93 8.28
CA ALA A 155 12.54 -10.01 9.13
C ALA A 155 12.20 -9.48 10.52
N THR A 156 11.03 -9.84 11.05
CA THR A 156 10.58 -9.47 12.40
C THR A 156 10.22 -10.73 13.19
N PRO A 157 10.71 -10.91 14.44
CA PRO A 157 10.57 -12.17 15.17
C PRO A 157 9.14 -12.62 15.46
N ASP A 158 8.19 -11.69 15.42
CA ASP A 158 6.76 -11.93 15.64
C ASP A 158 6.00 -12.29 14.36
N VAL A 159 6.68 -12.27 13.20
CA VAL A 159 6.13 -12.70 11.90
C VAL A 159 6.94 -13.90 11.41
N ALA A 160 6.38 -15.08 11.57
CA ALA A 160 7.08 -16.34 11.30
C ALA A 160 6.16 -17.34 10.59
N TRP A 161 6.75 -18.36 9.98
CA TRP A 161 6.02 -19.49 9.43
C TRP A 161 5.48 -20.41 10.54
N PRO A 162 4.29 -21.05 10.36
CA PRO A 162 3.48 -21.04 9.13
C PRO A 162 2.72 -19.72 8.92
N ALA A 163 2.40 -19.43 7.65
CA ALA A 163 1.53 -18.32 7.30
C ALA A 163 0.10 -18.54 7.82
N PRO A 164 -0.66 -17.47 8.16
CA PRO A 164 -2.00 -17.58 8.75
C PRO A 164 -3.04 -18.30 7.88
N SER A 165 -2.96 -18.15 6.55
CA SER A 165 -3.86 -18.85 5.62
C SER A 165 -3.59 -20.36 5.48
N GLY A 166 -2.49 -20.84 6.05
CA GLY A 166 -2.03 -22.21 5.84
C GLY A 166 -1.23 -22.41 4.55
N LEU A 167 -0.70 -21.35 3.96
CA LEU A 167 0.34 -21.43 2.92
C LEU A 167 1.54 -22.23 3.48
N ASN A 168 1.78 -23.45 2.95
CA ASN A 168 2.79 -24.39 3.46
C ASN A 168 3.86 -24.69 2.42
#